data_a4a51759c7e92762d3fe082687e3a325
#
_entry.id   a4a51759c7e92762d3fe082687e3a325
#
_cell.length_a   1.000
_cell.length_b   1.000
_cell.length_c   1.000
_cell.angle_alpha   90.00
_cell.angle_beta   90.00
_cell.angle_gamma   90.00
#
_symmetry.space_group_name_H-M   'P 1'
#
loop_
_entity.id
_entity.type
_entity.pdbx_description
1 polymer ?
#
loop_
_entity_poly.entity_id
_entity_poly.type
_entity_poly.pdbx_seq_one_letter_code
_entity_poly.pdbx_strand_id
1 'polypeptide(L)'
;GSKSFTVDISKYEYTLDKQEMDFEGLSIFVYTPIMIINEKIRAICQQMEEYPFNKGNPRPKDFFDINLIFITPECGVNDEIFLSEHNLKMLKEMFALKKVPLELLGKISETYDFHNTAYESLKATVPIYIEVKEFKFYFDFVVEKVKKLNSLWIK
;
A
#
# COMPACT_ATOMS: atom_id res chain seq x y z
N GLY A 1 16.78 19.11 -27.08
CA GLY A 1 17.25 18.45 -25.85
C GLY A 1 16.73 17.03 -25.76
N SER A 2 17.56 16.04 -25.45
CA SER A 2 17.13 14.66 -25.21
C SER A 2 16.28 14.63 -23.94
N LYS A 3 15.05 14.12 -24.05
CA LYS A 3 14.23 13.81 -22.88
C LYS A 3 14.74 12.47 -22.33
N SER A 4 15.23 12.47 -21.10
CA SER A 4 15.56 11.25 -20.37
C SER A 4 14.37 10.86 -19.46
N PHE A 5 14.14 9.57 -19.29
CA PHE A 5 13.22 9.03 -18.30
C PHE A 5 13.94 7.96 -17.51
N THR A 6 13.54 7.80 -16.27
CA THR A 6 14.09 6.77 -15.38
C THR A 6 13.13 5.60 -15.32
N VAL A 7 13.65 4.39 -15.43
CA VAL A 7 12.92 3.15 -15.21
C VAL A 7 13.46 2.50 -13.95
N ASP A 8 12.61 2.38 -12.94
CA ASP A 8 12.93 1.65 -11.72
C ASP A 8 12.59 0.17 -11.88
N ILE A 9 13.58 -0.70 -11.68
CA ILE A 9 13.39 -2.15 -11.73
C ILE A 9 13.51 -2.69 -10.31
N SER A 10 12.43 -3.23 -9.79
CA SER A 10 12.42 -3.89 -8.49
C SER A 10 12.62 -5.39 -8.63
N LYS A 11 13.38 -5.99 -7.69
CA LYS A 11 13.54 -7.45 -7.56
C LYS A 11 12.61 -7.99 -6.48
N TYR A 12 12.29 -9.28 -6.61
CA TYR A 12 11.47 -10.00 -5.62
C TYR A 12 10.06 -9.41 -5.44
N GLU A 13 9.42 -9.10 -6.57
CA GLU A 13 8.03 -8.66 -6.61
C GLU A 13 7.09 -9.84 -6.76
N TYR A 14 5.93 -9.76 -6.09
CA TYR A 14 4.84 -10.70 -6.28
C TYR A 14 4.15 -10.43 -7.61
N THR A 15 4.01 -11.44 -8.45
CA THR A 15 3.48 -11.26 -9.82
C THR A 15 2.44 -12.30 -10.24
N LEU A 16 2.02 -13.21 -9.33
CA LEU A 16 1.13 -14.30 -9.68
C LEU A 16 -0.30 -13.84 -10.03
N ASP A 17 -0.81 -12.81 -9.35
CA ASP A 17 -2.17 -12.30 -9.54
C ASP A 17 -2.24 -11.02 -10.40
N LYS A 18 -1.18 -10.70 -11.14
CA LYS A 18 -1.18 -9.59 -12.08
C LYS A 18 -2.22 -9.79 -13.17
N GLN A 19 -2.84 -8.68 -13.60
CA GLN A 19 -3.77 -8.67 -14.72
C GLN A 19 -3.09 -8.27 -16.01
N GLU A 20 -3.47 -8.92 -17.11
CA GLU A 20 -3.12 -8.48 -18.45
C GLU A 20 -4.09 -7.38 -18.90
N MET A 21 -3.53 -6.29 -19.42
CA MET A 21 -4.29 -5.18 -20.00
C MET A 21 -3.77 -4.88 -21.39
N ASP A 22 -4.68 -4.59 -22.32
CA ASP A 22 -4.32 -3.95 -23.58
C ASP A 22 -4.15 -2.43 -23.35
N PHE A 23 -3.01 -1.92 -23.73
CA PHE A 23 -2.72 -0.50 -23.73
C PHE A 23 -2.21 -0.10 -25.11
N GLU A 24 -3.05 0.58 -25.89
CA GLU A 24 -2.74 1.01 -27.26
C GLU A 24 -2.22 -0.12 -28.16
N GLY A 25 -2.78 -1.33 -28.04
CA GLY A 25 -2.39 -2.52 -28.81
C GLY A 25 -1.16 -3.26 -28.26
N LEU A 26 -0.67 -2.87 -27.06
CA LEU A 26 0.40 -3.56 -26.35
C LEU A 26 -0.17 -4.28 -25.14
N SER A 27 0.14 -5.56 -25.01
CA SER A 27 -0.20 -6.32 -23.80
C SER A 27 0.78 -5.96 -22.68
N ILE A 28 0.25 -5.42 -21.58
CA ILE A 28 1.01 -5.12 -20.37
C ILE A 28 0.42 -5.87 -19.17
N PHE A 29 1.24 -6.14 -18.17
CA PHE A 29 0.80 -6.72 -16.91
C PHE A 29 0.80 -5.68 -15.81
N VAL A 30 -0.33 -5.54 -15.15
CA VAL A 30 -0.53 -4.56 -14.08
C VAL A 30 -0.93 -5.23 -12.77
N TYR A 31 -0.64 -4.57 -11.67
CA TYR A 31 -1.16 -4.99 -10.36
C TYR A 31 -2.65 -4.74 -10.28
N THR A 32 -3.38 -5.70 -9.71
CA THR A 32 -4.77 -5.50 -9.33
C THR A 32 -4.89 -4.49 -8.19
N PRO A 33 -6.04 -3.84 -8.00
CA PRO A 33 -6.23 -2.89 -6.89
C PRO A 33 -5.90 -3.50 -5.52
N ILE A 34 -6.26 -4.76 -5.28
CA ILE A 34 -5.95 -5.43 -4.02
C ILE A 34 -4.44 -5.70 -3.86
N MET A 35 -3.73 -6.01 -4.94
CA MET A 35 -2.26 -6.13 -4.91
C MET A 35 -1.61 -4.79 -4.55
N ILE A 36 -2.12 -3.67 -5.09
CA ILE A 36 -1.62 -2.33 -4.78
C ILE A 36 -1.81 -2.02 -3.29
N ILE A 37 -2.96 -2.35 -2.70
CA ILE A 37 -3.19 -2.19 -1.26
C ILE A 37 -2.16 -2.97 -0.45
N ASN A 38 -1.96 -4.25 -0.77
CA ASN A 38 -1.02 -5.11 -0.05
C ASN A 38 0.42 -4.58 -0.12
N GLU A 39 0.86 -4.13 -1.32
CA GLU A 39 2.16 -3.52 -1.51
C GLU A 39 2.33 -2.23 -0.69
N LYS A 40 1.30 -1.39 -0.62
CA LYS A 40 1.34 -0.15 0.16
C LYS A 40 1.38 -0.43 1.67
N ILE A 41 0.58 -1.38 2.17
CA ILE A 41 0.65 -1.81 3.57
C ILE A 41 2.05 -2.34 3.90
N ARG A 42 2.62 -3.19 3.05
CA ARG A 42 3.99 -3.68 3.22
C ARG A 42 5.01 -2.53 3.22
N ALA A 43 4.87 -1.58 2.29
CA ALA A 43 5.77 -0.44 2.18
C ALA A 43 5.71 0.50 3.40
N ILE A 44 4.53 0.64 4.03
CA ILE A 44 4.37 1.34 5.31
C ILE A 44 5.18 0.62 6.40
N CYS A 45 5.03 -0.70 6.51
CA CYS A 45 5.78 -1.50 7.49
C CYS A 45 7.30 -1.43 7.28
N GLN A 46 7.77 -1.29 6.05
CA GLN A 46 9.20 -1.15 5.75
C GLN A 46 9.83 0.17 6.21
N GLN A 47 9.06 1.13 6.67
CA GLN A 47 9.60 2.39 7.21
C GLN A 47 9.81 2.35 8.72
N MET A 48 9.39 1.29 9.40
CA MET A 48 9.54 1.13 10.84
C MET A 48 10.98 0.77 11.21
N GLU A 49 11.43 1.20 12.38
CA GLU A 49 12.81 0.98 12.85
C GLU A 49 13.15 -0.52 12.99
N GLU A 50 12.17 -1.35 13.29
CA GLU A 50 12.35 -2.79 13.42
C GLU A 50 12.60 -3.52 12.09
N TYR A 51 12.36 -2.86 10.96
CA TYR A 51 12.74 -3.42 9.67
C TYR A 51 14.20 -3.10 9.36
N PRO A 52 15.10 -4.10 9.23
CA PRO A 52 16.55 -3.87 9.14
C PRO A 52 16.99 -3.03 7.92
N PHE A 53 16.16 -2.96 6.90
CA PHE A 53 16.46 -2.22 5.66
C PHE A 53 15.55 -1.00 5.50
N ASN A 54 15.02 -0.47 6.60
CA ASN A 54 14.16 0.72 6.54
C ASN A 54 14.94 1.92 5.96
N LYS A 55 14.19 2.80 5.31
CA LYS A 55 14.74 4.05 4.75
C LYS A 55 14.27 5.28 5.53
N GLY A 56 13.42 5.10 6.52
CA GLY A 56 12.88 6.19 7.33
C GLY A 56 12.10 7.24 6.52
N ASN A 57 11.44 6.85 5.44
CA ASN A 57 10.70 7.76 4.57
C ASN A 57 9.20 7.76 4.93
N PRO A 58 8.64 8.87 5.42
CA PRO A 58 7.20 8.97 5.65
C PRO A 58 6.40 8.68 4.38
N ARG A 59 5.26 7.98 4.51
CA ARG A 59 4.45 7.51 3.39
C ARG A 59 2.95 7.90 3.51
N PRO A 60 2.61 9.17 3.76
CA PRO A 60 1.21 9.57 3.92
C PRO A 60 0.37 9.30 2.67
N LYS A 61 1.00 9.33 1.49
CA LYS A 61 0.35 9.02 0.22
C LYS A 61 -0.18 7.58 0.18
N ASP A 62 0.52 6.63 0.79
CA ASP A 62 0.05 5.24 0.77
C ASP A 62 -1.23 5.06 1.59
N PHE A 63 -1.39 5.78 2.70
CA PHE A 63 -2.64 5.79 3.47
C PHE A 63 -3.79 6.40 2.66
N PHE A 64 -3.55 7.51 1.99
CA PHE A 64 -4.52 8.15 1.09
C PHE A 64 -4.93 7.21 -0.05
N ASP A 65 -3.97 6.61 -0.75
CA ASP A 65 -4.23 5.74 -1.90
C ASP A 65 -4.98 4.46 -1.49
N ILE A 66 -4.67 3.86 -0.33
CA ILE A 66 -5.42 2.71 0.20
C ILE A 66 -6.88 3.09 0.42
N ASN A 67 -7.14 4.23 1.08
CA ASN A 67 -8.51 4.69 1.27
C ASN A 67 -9.21 4.91 -0.07
N LEU A 68 -8.55 5.59 -1.02
CA LEU A 68 -9.11 5.88 -2.34
C LEU A 68 -9.52 4.59 -3.08
N ILE A 69 -8.67 3.55 -3.06
CA ILE A 69 -8.97 2.27 -3.70
C ILE A 69 -10.19 1.61 -3.07
N PHE A 70 -10.32 1.64 -1.73
CA PHE A 70 -11.48 1.04 -1.04
C PHE A 70 -12.80 1.76 -1.32
N ILE A 71 -12.77 3.09 -1.47
CA ILE A 71 -14.00 3.87 -1.70
C ILE A 71 -14.37 4.01 -3.18
N THR A 72 -13.50 3.59 -4.10
CA THR A 72 -13.72 3.65 -5.55
C THR A 72 -14.37 2.35 -6.00
N PRO A 73 -15.67 2.35 -6.39
CA PRO A 73 -16.41 1.13 -6.73
C PRO A 73 -15.77 0.34 -7.88
N GLU A 74 -15.20 1.04 -8.86
CA GLU A 74 -14.55 0.45 -10.04
C GLU A 74 -13.31 -0.38 -9.68
N CYS A 75 -12.70 -0.13 -8.51
CA CYS A 75 -11.61 -0.95 -8.01
C CYS A 75 -12.05 -2.32 -7.52
N GLY A 76 -13.35 -2.52 -7.24
CA GLY A 76 -13.92 -3.80 -6.83
C GLY A 76 -13.37 -4.33 -5.51
N VAL A 77 -12.80 -3.49 -4.66
CA VAL A 77 -12.23 -3.91 -3.36
C VAL A 77 -13.22 -3.60 -2.24
N ASN A 78 -13.47 -4.61 -1.41
CA ASN A 78 -14.27 -4.51 -0.20
C ASN A 78 -13.66 -5.36 0.92
N ASP A 79 -14.28 -5.36 2.10
CA ASP A 79 -13.78 -6.14 3.24
C ASP A 79 -13.79 -7.65 3.00
N GLU A 80 -14.76 -8.19 2.24
CA GLU A 80 -14.82 -9.60 1.91
C GLU A 80 -13.60 -10.03 1.09
N ILE A 81 -13.27 -9.29 0.04
CA ILE A 81 -12.08 -9.54 -0.80
C ILE A 81 -10.80 -9.32 0.00
N PHE A 82 -10.74 -8.24 0.79
CA PHE A 82 -9.56 -7.92 1.60
C PHE A 82 -9.25 -8.98 2.64
N LEU A 83 -10.28 -9.62 3.23
CA LEU A 83 -10.15 -10.66 4.25
C LEU A 83 -10.22 -12.08 3.68
N SER A 84 -10.34 -12.25 2.37
CA SER A 84 -10.40 -13.57 1.74
C SER A 84 -9.12 -14.37 1.99
N GLU A 85 -9.25 -15.69 2.07
CA GLU A 85 -8.10 -16.61 2.23
C GLU A 85 -7.05 -16.38 1.13
N HIS A 86 -7.50 -16.17 -0.11
CA HIS A 86 -6.62 -15.87 -1.24
C HIS A 86 -5.79 -14.61 -0.99
N ASN A 87 -6.43 -13.49 -0.57
CA ASN A 87 -5.71 -12.26 -0.28
C ASN A 87 -4.78 -12.38 0.91
N LEU A 88 -5.19 -13.07 1.97
CA LEU A 88 -4.32 -13.31 3.14
C LEU A 88 -3.06 -14.09 2.77
N LYS A 89 -3.18 -15.08 1.89
CA LYS A 89 -2.03 -15.82 1.36
C LYS A 89 -1.12 -14.90 0.53
N MET A 90 -1.70 -14.13 -0.40
CA MET A 90 -0.97 -13.16 -1.22
C MET A 90 -0.19 -12.16 -0.35
N LEU A 91 -0.83 -11.58 0.67
CA LEU A 91 -0.20 -10.63 1.57
C LEU A 91 1.01 -11.26 2.30
N LYS A 92 0.86 -12.49 2.82
CA LYS A 92 1.98 -13.22 3.44
C LYS A 92 3.15 -13.41 2.47
N GLU A 93 2.88 -13.79 1.24
CA GLU A 93 3.91 -13.99 0.22
C GLU A 93 4.61 -12.67 -0.14
N MET A 94 3.87 -11.57 -0.31
CA MET A 94 4.44 -10.25 -0.56
C MET A 94 5.37 -9.78 0.58
N PHE A 95 4.98 -10.00 1.83
CA PHE A 95 5.81 -9.69 2.99
C PHE A 95 7.07 -10.56 3.02
N ALA A 96 6.93 -11.86 2.78
CA ALA A 96 8.05 -12.82 2.77
C ALA A 96 9.08 -12.50 1.69
N LEU A 97 8.66 -12.14 0.47
CA LEU A 97 9.54 -11.79 -0.64
C LEU A 97 10.48 -10.63 -0.31
N LYS A 98 10.01 -9.66 0.48
CA LYS A 98 10.82 -8.51 0.93
C LYS A 98 11.35 -8.67 2.35
N LYS A 99 11.18 -9.85 2.96
CA LYS A 99 11.62 -10.15 4.33
C LYS A 99 11.07 -9.17 5.38
N VAL A 100 9.83 -8.71 5.19
CA VAL A 100 9.14 -7.84 6.13
C VAL A 100 8.41 -8.69 7.15
N PRO A 101 8.66 -8.54 8.47
CA PRO A 101 7.92 -9.28 9.50
C PRO A 101 6.43 -8.91 9.50
N LEU A 102 5.54 -9.92 9.56
CA LEU A 102 4.09 -9.69 9.62
C LEU A 102 3.67 -9.01 10.93
N GLU A 103 4.43 -9.17 11.98
CA GLU A 103 4.21 -8.54 13.29
C GLU A 103 4.19 -7.01 13.20
N LEU A 104 4.86 -6.42 12.20
CA LEU A 104 4.85 -4.97 11.97
C LEU A 104 3.47 -4.43 11.56
N LEU A 105 2.57 -5.29 11.06
CA LEU A 105 1.17 -4.92 10.82
C LEU A 105 0.51 -4.41 12.10
N GLY A 106 0.75 -5.07 13.23
CA GLY A 106 0.21 -4.67 14.53
C GLY A 106 0.74 -3.33 15.04
N LYS A 107 1.88 -2.87 14.54
CA LYS A 107 2.54 -1.63 14.95
C LYS A 107 2.19 -0.40 14.09
N ILE A 108 1.45 -0.56 12.99
CA ILE A 108 1.06 0.57 12.13
C ILE A 108 0.37 1.67 12.95
N SER A 109 -0.45 1.31 13.94
CA SER A 109 -1.15 2.27 14.79
C SER A 109 -0.24 3.20 15.61
N GLU A 110 1.04 2.88 15.74
CA GLU A 110 2.03 3.65 16.50
C GLU A 110 2.78 4.66 15.61
N THR A 111 2.54 4.67 14.30
CA THR A 111 3.34 5.41 13.31
C THR A 111 2.73 6.74 12.84
N TYR A 112 1.66 7.21 13.50
CA TYR A 112 0.93 8.40 13.08
C TYR A 112 1.85 9.62 12.93
N ASP A 113 2.55 9.99 13.99
CA ASP A 113 3.38 11.21 14.02
C ASP A 113 4.47 11.16 12.94
N PHE A 114 5.10 10.00 12.77
CA PHE A 114 6.12 9.80 11.75
C PHE A 114 5.57 10.07 10.34
N HIS A 115 4.46 9.47 9.96
CA HIS A 115 3.90 9.64 8.62
C HIS A 115 3.28 11.02 8.41
N ASN A 116 2.72 11.62 9.47
CA ASN A 116 2.11 12.95 9.41
C ASN A 116 3.12 14.06 9.06
N THR A 117 4.42 13.87 9.35
CA THR A 117 5.47 14.85 9.05
C THR A 117 5.53 15.26 7.57
N ALA A 118 5.16 14.37 6.66
CA ALA A 118 5.19 14.62 5.20
C ALA A 118 3.80 14.88 4.59
N TYR A 119 2.75 15.05 5.40
CA TYR A 119 1.38 15.15 4.90
C TYR A 119 1.12 16.40 4.06
N GLU A 120 1.71 17.53 4.40
CA GLU A 120 1.57 18.76 3.60
C GLU A 120 2.12 18.58 2.16
N SER A 121 3.19 17.79 2.01
CA SER A 121 3.71 17.45 0.69
C SER A 121 2.72 16.62 -0.14
N LEU A 122 1.93 15.75 0.49
CA LEU A 122 0.87 15.01 -0.17
C LEU A 122 -0.20 15.95 -0.73
N LYS A 123 -0.70 16.91 0.07
CA LYS A 123 -1.71 17.87 -0.37
C LYS A 123 -1.31 18.62 -1.64
N ALA A 124 -0.02 18.93 -1.78
CA ALA A 124 0.51 19.61 -2.96
C ALA A 124 0.50 18.74 -4.24
N THR A 125 0.37 17.41 -4.11
CA THR A 125 0.39 16.48 -5.25
C THR A 125 -0.99 15.99 -5.68
N VAL A 126 -2.01 16.20 -4.84
CA VAL A 126 -3.39 15.78 -5.16
C VAL A 126 -4.05 16.83 -6.05
N PRO A 127 -4.75 16.41 -7.11
CA PRO A 127 -5.49 17.35 -7.97
C PRO A 127 -6.50 18.20 -7.18
N ILE A 128 -6.61 19.48 -7.52
CA ILE A 128 -7.40 20.49 -6.78
C ILE A 128 -8.91 20.14 -6.67
N TYR A 129 -9.41 19.32 -7.58
CA TYR A 129 -10.80 18.87 -7.57
C TYR A 129 -11.06 17.68 -6.61
N ILE A 130 -10.02 17.13 -5.99
CA ILE A 130 -10.14 16.09 -4.98
C ILE A 130 -10.06 16.73 -3.61
N GLU A 131 -11.14 16.62 -2.84
CA GLU A 131 -11.14 17.06 -1.44
C GLU A 131 -10.22 16.17 -0.61
N VAL A 132 -9.19 16.76 -0.02
CA VAL A 132 -8.24 16.07 0.86
C VAL A 132 -8.59 16.36 2.31
N LYS A 133 -8.92 15.31 3.07
CA LYS A 133 -9.21 15.39 4.50
C LYS A 133 -7.93 15.44 5.31
N GLU A 134 -8.02 15.66 6.61
CA GLU A 134 -6.87 15.58 7.52
C GLU A 134 -6.24 14.17 7.49
N PHE A 135 -4.93 14.10 7.69
CA PHE A 135 -4.20 12.81 7.62
C PHE A 135 -4.78 11.75 8.55
N LYS A 136 -5.25 12.18 9.73
CA LYS A 136 -5.88 11.28 10.70
C LYS A 136 -7.02 10.46 10.12
N PHE A 137 -7.80 11.02 9.20
CA PHE A 137 -8.89 10.29 8.54
C PHE A 137 -8.38 9.07 7.76
N TYR A 138 -7.33 9.23 6.97
CA TYR A 138 -6.75 8.15 6.17
C TYR A 138 -5.98 7.16 7.03
N PHE A 139 -5.29 7.67 8.04
CA PHE A 139 -4.54 6.86 8.99
C PHE A 139 -5.47 5.93 9.76
N ASP A 140 -6.50 6.46 10.40
CA ASP A 140 -7.47 5.68 11.17
C ASP A 140 -8.17 4.64 10.30
N PHE A 141 -8.52 4.98 9.05
CA PHE A 141 -9.09 4.05 8.10
C PHE A 141 -8.17 2.85 7.86
N VAL A 142 -6.90 3.08 7.55
CA VAL A 142 -5.93 1.99 7.30
C VAL A 142 -5.71 1.16 8.57
N VAL A 143 -5.56 1.80 9.72
CA VAL A 143 -5.42 1.12 11.01
C VAL A 143 -6.61 0.20 11.28
N GLU A 144 -7.85 0.68 11.02
CA GLU A 144 -9.06 -0.13 11.19
C GLU A 144 -9.05 -1.36 10.26
N LYS A 145 -8.70 -1.17 8.98
CA LYS A 145 -8.59 -2.27 8.02
C LYS A 145 -7.52 -3.28 8.44
N VAL A 146 -6.34 -2.81 8.81
CA VAL A 146 -5.24 -3.69 9.23
C VAL A 146 -5.58 -4.46 10.50
N LYS A 147 -6.27 -3.87 11.48
CA LYS A 147 -6.72 -4.60 12.68
C LYS A 147 -7.55 -5.84 12.36
N LYS A 148 -8.27 -5.86 11.26
CA LYS A 148 -9.04 -7.05 10.81
C LYS A 148 -8.14 -8.19 10.33
N LEU A 149 -6.86 -7.92 10.05
CA LEU A 149 -5.85 -8.92 9.65
C LEU A 149 -5.13 -9.54 10.86
N ASN A 150 -5.62 -9.36 12.08
CA ASN A 150 -4.94 -9.73 13.32
C ASN A 150 -4.52 -11.21 13.40
N SER A 151 -5.23 -12.11 12.72
CA SER A 151 -4.86 -13.52 12.60
C SER A 151 -3.48 -13.76 11.94
N LEU A 152 -2.90 -12.75 11.29
CA LEU A 152 -1.61 -12.85 10.63
C LEU A 152 -0.42 -12.66 11.60
N TRP A 153 -0.63 -12.02 12.75
CA TRP A 153 0.45 -11.70 13.71
C TRP A 153 0.13 -12.01 15.17
N ILE A 154 -1.13 -12.21 15.53
CA ILE A 154 -1.50 -12.71 16.87
C ILE A 154 -1.45 -14.24 16.82
N LYS A 155 -0.61 -14.83 17.65
CA LYS A 155 -0.52 -16.28 17.86
C LYS A 155 -1.40 -16.71 19.01
#